data_17f874b84be4d86f1b309bf8519d35cc
#
_entry.id   17f874b84be4d86f1b309bf8519d35cc
#
_cell.length_a   1.000
_cell.length_b   1.000
_cell.length_c   1.000
_cell.angle_alpha   90.00
_cell.angle_beta   90.00
_cell.angle_gamma   90.00
#
_symmetry.space_group_name_H-M   'P 1'
#
loop_
_entity.id
_entity.type
_entity.pdbx_description
1 polymer ?
#
loop_
_entity_poly.entity_id
_entity_poly.type
_entity_poly.pdbx_seq_one_letter_code
_entity_poly.pdbx_strand_id
1 'polypeptide(L)'
;MDERTKQLLLLGREHYSKREYDKAEPILRDVLEKEDRFADVHDMLGVIAHSRGNFIAAEKHFERALSINPSYTEAALNLAVTYNDRGKYEAAREVYSRIKGKPSGNKSGLDPFARGKIANMHAEVGQAYADAGLAVDAIAEFEKATDLCPHFADLRTKLGTLFREVNDYPRAREHYEAAIEARPTYVPARIQLGVTLLSMGEIAAAEEQWNKVIEIEPDNSRAKMYLRMLASQQGKSAPPPV
;
A
#
# COMPACT_ATOMS: atom_id res chain seq x y z
N MET A 1 33.51 4.06 16.56
CA MET A 1 32.47 3.29 17.27
C MET A 1 33.09 2.12 17.99
N ASP A 2 32.91 2.01 19.29
CA ASP A 2 33.39 0.87 20.07
C ASP A 2 32.54 -0.38 19.84
N GLU A 3 33.05 -1.55 20.20
CA GLU A 3 32.37 -2.84 19.96
C GLU A 3 31.07 -2.98 20.73
N ARG A 4 31.00 -2.40 21.93
CA ARG A 4 29.78 -2.39 22.74
C ARG A 4 28.67 -1.56 22.08
N THR A 5 28.99 -0.40 21.52
CA THR A 5 28.02 0.45 20.80
C THR A 5 27.52 -0.23 19.53
N LYS A 6 28.37 -0.99 18.81
CA LYS A 6 27.95 -1.81 17.67
C LYS A 6 26.94 -2.88 18.07
N GLN A 7 27.19 -3.58 19.17
CA GLN A 7 26.28 -4.62 19.67
C GLN A 7 24.93 -4.02 20.09
N LEU A 8 24.93 -2.87 20.79
CA LEU A 8 23.69 -2.17 21.15
C LEU A 8 22.91 -1.72 19.91
N LEU A 9 23.60 -1.19 18.90
CA LEU A 9 22.96 -0.78 17.65
C LEU A 9 22.29 -1.96 16.94
N LEU A 10 22.95 -3.11 16.84
CA LEU A 10 22.38 -4.32 16.25
C LEU A 10 21.15 -4.79 17.03
N LEU A 11 21.26 -4.87 18.35
CA LEU A 11 20.16 -5.29 19.22
C LEU A 11 18.95 -4.33 19.15
N GLY A 12 19.22 -3.03 19.17
CA GLY A 12 18.15 -2.01 19.02
C GLY A 12 17.41 -2.12 17.70
N ARG A 13 18.14 -2.33 16.59
CA ARG A 13 17.54 -2.56 15.26
C ARG A 13 16.74 -3.86 15.20
N GLU A 14 17.21 -4.93 15.84
CA GLU A 14 16.50 -6.20 15.91
C GLU A 14 15.15 -6.04 16.62
N HIS A 15 15.14 -5.43 17.81
CA HIS A 15 13.89 -5.16 18.53
C HIS A 15 12.97 -4.23 17.76
N TYR A 16 13.51 -3.20 17.10
CA TYR A 16 12.72 -2.31 16.24
C TYR A 16 12.06 -3.05 15.08
N SER A 17 12.79 -3.93 14.38
CA SER A 17 12.26 -4.71 13.26
C SER A 17 11.14 -5.66 13.68
N LYS A 18 11.20 -6.17 14.92
CA LYS A 18 10.15 -6.99 15.55
C LYS A 18 9.00 -6.17 16.13
N ARG A 19 9.01 -4.84 15.99
CA ARG A 19 8.07 -3.89 16.61
C ARG A 19 8.01 -3.94 18.13
N GLU A 20 9.05 -4.43 18.77
CA GLU A 20 9.21 -4.45 20.22
C GLU A 20 9.74 -3.08 20.71
N TYR A 21 8.93 -2.04 20.50
CA TYR A 21 9.34 -0.65 20.68
C TYR A 21 9.75 -0.30 22.10
N ASP A 22 9.14 -0.93 23.11
CA ASP A 22 9.50 -0.71 24.53
C ASP A 22 10.89 -1.22 24.87
N LYS A 23 11.38 -2.23 24.14
CA LYS A 23 12.75 -2.73 24.28
C LYS A 23 13.72 -1.98 23.37
N ALA A 24 13.30 -1.62 22.17
CA ALA A 24 14.14 -0.93 21.19
C ALA A 24 14.54 0.47 21.67
N GLU A 25 13.57 1.25 22.17
CA GLU A 25 13.78 2.66 22.50
C GLU A 25 14.93 2.91 23.49
N PRO A 26 15.00 2.28 24.69
CA PRO A 26 16.08 2.54 25.63
C PRO A 26 17.44 2.19 25.02
N ILE A 27 17.53 1.09 24.28
CA ILE A 27 18.80 0.66 23.65
C ILE A 27 19.26 1.66 22.58
N LEU A 28 18.32 2.13 21.74
CA LEU A 28 18.63 3.11 20.70
C LEU A 28 19.00 4.48 21.29
N ARG A 29 18.41 4.88 22.42
CA ARG A 29 18.81 6.09 23.17
C ARG A 29 20.24 5.97 23.73
N ASP A 30 20.59 4.82 24.32
CA ASP A 30 21.96 4.55 24.81
C ASP A 30 23.00 4.63 23.68
N VAL A 31 22.63 4.25 22.47
CA VAL A 31 23.49 4.41 21.28
C VAL A 31 23.70 5.89 20.97
N LEU A 32 22.64 6.72 20.95
CA LEU A 32 22.76 8.15 20.66
C LEU A 32 23.47 8.95 21.75
N GLU A 33 23.40 8.55 23.01
CA GLU A 33 24.17 9.17 24.10
C GLU A 33 25.69 9.07 23.87
N LYS A 34 26.14 8.00 23.20
CA LYS A 34 27.53 7.79 22.87
C LYS A 34 27.94 8.42 21.54
N GLU A 35 27.07 8.33 20.55
CA GLU A 35 27.33 8.85 19.22
C GLU A 35 26.03 9.30 18.55
N ASP A 36 25.80 10.63 18.47
CA ASP A 36 24.60 11.26 17.95
C ASP A 36 24.55 11.37 16.41
N ARG A 37 25.38 10.60 15.68
CA ARG A 37 25.51 10.72 14.22
C ARG A 37 24.78 9.63 13.42
N PHE A 38 23.92 8.88 14.06
CA PHE A 38 23.17 7.81 13.39
C PHE A 38 21.81 8.30 12.90
N ALA A 39 21.74 8.72 11.63
CA ALA A 39 20.49 9.19 11.03
C ALA A 39 19.36 8.15 11.08
N ASP A 40 19.69 6.88 10.89
CA ASP A 40 18.75 5.77 10.96
C ASP A 40 18.24 5.49 12.38
N VAL A 41 19.07 5.68 13.41
CA VAL A 41 18.64 5.55 14.82
C VAL A 41 17.69 6.69 15.19
N HIS A 42 17.96 7.90 14.72
CA HIS A 42 17.02 9.02 14.89
C HIS A 42 15.70 8.73 14.16
N ASP A 43 15.72 8.20 12.93
CA ASP A 43 14.49 7.83 12.23
C ASP A 43 13.69 6.78 13.00
N MET A 44 14.32 5.72 13.50
CA MET A 44 13.67 4.69 14.31
C MET A 44 13.02 5.27 15.59
N LEU A 45 13.73 6.14 16.32
CA LEU A 45 13.18 6.79 17.51
C LEU A 45 12.04 7.75 17.14
N GLY A 46 12.11 8.41 15.99
CA GLY A 46 11.04 9.21 15.43
C GLY A 46 9.78 8.38 15.16
N VAL A 47 9.94 7.21 14.53
CA VAL A 47 8.82 6.28 14.28
C VAL A 47 8.21 5.76 15.59
N ILE A 48 9.03 5.41 16.57
CA ILE A 48 8.55 4.98 17.89
C ILE A 48 7.76 6.10 18.57
N ALA A 49 8.28 7.31 18.58
CA ALA A 49 7.59 8.47 19.17
C ALA A 49 6.26 8.77 18.46
N HIS A 50 6.25 8.72 17.12
CA HIS A 50 5.07 8.92 16.29
C HIS A 50 3.99 7.86 16.59
N SER A 51 4.36 6.58 16.67
CA SER A 51 3.43 5.48 16.96
C SER A 51 2.74 5.60 18.32
N ARG A 52 3.33 6.35 19.24
CA ARG A 52 2.75 6.67 20.57
C ARG A 52 2.02 8.01 20.62
N GLY A 53 1.84 8.67 19.48
CA GLY A 53 1.20 9.97 19.38
C GLY A 53 2.06 11.15 19.88
N ASN A 54 3.34 10.91 20.19
CA ASN A 54 4.27 11.98 20.58
C ASN A 54 4.89 12.64 19.34
N PHE A 55 4.05 13.35 18.59
CA PHE A 55 4.44 13.97 17.32
C PHE A 55 5.52 15.06 17.49
N ILE A 56 5.62 15.70 18.67
CA ILE A 56 6.67 16.70 18.94
C ILE A 56 8.04 16.04 19.02
N ALA A 57 8.14 14.92 19.71
CA ALA A 57 9.39 14.16 19.79
C ALA A 57 9.74 13.53 18.44
N ALA A 58 8.75 13.00 17.73
CA ALA A 58 8.93 12.42 16.40
C ALA A 58 9.51 13.45 15.41
N GLU A 59 8.92 14.65 15.34
CA GLU A 59 9.42 15.76 14.52
C GLU A 59 10.90 16.04 14.78
N LYS A 60 11.28 16.22 16.06
CA LYS A 60 12.69 16.49 16.43
C LYS A 60 13.65 15.39 15.94
N HIS A 61 13.25 14.15 16.09
CA HIS A 61 14.06 13.02 15.67
C HIS A 61 14.20 12.95 14.14
N PHE A 62 13.13 13.13 13.38
CA PHE A 62 13.19 13.14 11.93
C PHE A 62 13.97 14.34 11.37
N GLU A 63 13.80 15.53 11.96
CA GLU A 63 14.61 16.70 11.61
C GLU A 63 16.09 16.45 11.86
N ARG A 64 16.43 15.81 13.00
CA ARG A 64 17.81 15.45 13.30
C ARG A 64 18.36 14.43 12.32
N ALA A 65 17.58 13.39 11.96
CA ALA A 65 17.97 12.43 10.94
C ALA A 65 18.32 13.11 9.61
N LEU A 66 17.50 14.07 9.18
CA LEU A 66 17.70 14.85 7.96
C LEU A 66 18.86 15.85 8.05
N SER A 67 19.16 16.37 9.24
CA SER A 67 20.36 17.20 9.44
C SER A 67 21.64 16.41 9.27
N ILE A 68 21.65 15.14 9.65
CA ILE A 68 22.79 14.22 9.51
C ILE A 68 22.87 13.70 8.06
N ASN A 69 21.75 13.25 7.51
CA ASN A 69 21.65 12.77 6.13
C ASN A 69 20.50 13.48 5.38
N PRO A 70 20.78 14.61 4.70
CA PRO A 70 19.76 15.35 3.95
C PRO A 70 19.09 14.57 2.82
N SER A 71 19.68 13.43 2.43
CA SER A 71 19.16 12.54 1.38
C SER A 71 18.34 11.37 1.92
N TYR A 72 18.09 11.31 3.23
CA TYR A 72 17.37 10.22 3.86
C TYR A 72 15.86 10.33 3.58
N THR A 73 15.43 9.71 2.47
CA THR A 73 14.06 9.82 1.96
C THR A 73 13.02 9.29 2.94
N GLU A 74 13.33 8.21 3.68
CA GLU A 74 12.41 7.63 4.66
C GLU A 74 12.13 8.61 5.81
N ALA A 75 13.17 9.18 6.40
CA ALA A 75 13.02 10.20 7.44
C ALA A 75 12.24 11.44 6.94
N ALA A 76 12.47 11.85 5.69
CA ALA A 76 11.74 12.96 5.08
C ALA A 76 10.24 12.66 4.92
N LEU A 77 9.90 11.45 4.50
CA LEU A 77 8.50 11.02 4.41
C LEU A 77 7.83 10.93 5.78
N ASN A 78 8.52 10.35 6.76
CA ASN A 78 8.03 10.26 8.14
C ASN A 78 7.83 11.65 8.75
N LEU A 79 8.74 12.61 8.46
CA LEU A 79 8.59 14.00 8.89
C LEU A 79 7.38 14.66 8.25
N ALA A 80 7.16 14.47 6.95
CA ALA A 80 6.02 15.06 6.26
C ALA A 80 4.68 14.53 6.81
N VAL A 81 4.59 13.21 7.10
CA VAL A 81 3.43 12.63 7.79
C VAL A 81 3.24 13.27 9.17
N THR A 82 4.32 13.35 9.95
CA THR A 82 4.28 13.97 11.29
C THR A 82 3.84 15.42 11.24
N TYR A 83 4.27 16.19 10.23
CA TYR A 83 3.80 17.56 10.02
C TYR A 83 2.31 17.63 9.71
N ASN A 84 1.79 16.71 8.88
CA ASN A 84 0.35 16.62 8.60
C ASN A 84 -0.45 16.35 9.89
N ASP A 85 -0.02 15.39 10.70
CA ASP A 85 -0.68 15.04 11.96
C ASP A 85 -0.66 16.20 12.99
N ARG A 86 0.31 17.11 12.84
CA ARG A 86 0.40 18.34 13.63
C ARG A 86 -0.29 19.54 13.00
N GLY A 87 -0.97 19.40 11.86
CA GLY A 87 -1.59 20.49 11.12
C GLY A 87 -0.61 21.45 10.43
N LYS A 88 0.68 21.08 10.32
CA LYS A 88 1.72 21.88 9.64
C LYS A 88 1.77 21.58 8.15
N TYR A 89 0.67 21.78 7.44
CA TYR A 89 0.50 21.33 6.04
C TYR A 89 1.50 21.95 5.07
N GLU A 90 1.87 23.23 5.25
CA GLU A 90 2.85 23.88 4.37
C GLU A 90 4.25 23.28 4.56
N ALA A 91 4.67 22.99 5.79
CA ALA A 91 5.94 22.34 6.06
C ALA A 91 5.97 20.91 5.47
N ALA A 92 4.88 20.15 5.59
CA ALA A 92 4.74 18.85 4.96
C ALA A 92 4.92 18.94 3.45
N ARG A 93 4.23 19.89 2.80
CA ARG A 93 4.32 20.14 1.36
C ARG A 93 5.74 20.51 0.92
N GLU A 94 6.44 21.33 1.70
CA GLU A 94 7.83 21.68 1.40
C GLU A 94 8.74 20.46 1.43
N VAL A 95 8.65 19.62 2.45
CA VAL A 95 9.41 18.37 2.55
C VAL A 95 9.11 17.46 1.36
N TYR A 96 7.84 17.26 1.00
CA TYR A 96 7.46 16.48 -0.19
C TYR A 96 8.05 17.06 -1.49
N SER A 97 8.07 18.38 -1.63
CA SER A 97 8.63 19.02 -2.84
C SER A 97 10.12 18.77 -2.98
N ARG A 98 10.86 18.74 -1.88
CA ARG A 98 12.31 18.45 -1.85
C ARG A 98 12.59 17.00 -2.24
N ILE A 99 11.74 16.05 -1.85
CA ILE A 99 11.86 14.65 -2.25
C ILE A 99 11.62 14.49 -3.76
N LYS A 100 10.61 15.18 -4.30
CA LYS A 100 10.31 15.18 -5.75
C LYS A 100 11.43 15.79 -6.60
N GLY A 101 12.15 16.78 -6.10
CA GLY A 101 13.17 17.50 -6.84
C GLY A 101 14.53 16.78 -6.98
N LYS A 102 14.75 15.63 -6.32
CA LYS A 102 16.00 14.87 -6.45
C LYS A 102 15.91 13.90 -7.64
N PRO A 103 16.77 14.05 -8.66
CA PRO A 103 16.80 13.13 -9.78
C PRO A 103 17.38 11.78 -9.32
N SER A 104 16.54 10.86 -8.98
CA SER A 104 16.84 9.43 -9.07
C SER A 104 16.56 9.04 -10.51
N GLY A 105 17.49 8.36 -11.19
CA GLY A 105 17.52 8.12 -12.65
C GLY A 105 16.27 7.48 -13.29
N ASN A 106 15.11 7.70 -12.74
CA ASN A 106 13.80 7.29 -13.20
C ASN A 106 12.94 8.54 -13.48
N LYS A 107 12.13 8.53 -14.52
CA LYS A 107 11.31 9.64 -15.02
C LYS A 107 10.40 10.32 -13.98
N SER A 108 10.16 9.72 -12.81
CA SER A 108 9.34 10.27 -11.72
C SER A 108 10.12 10.99 -10.62
N GLY A 109 11.45 11.00 -10.64
CA GLY A 109 12.29 11.68 -9.63
C GLY A 109 12.23 11.09 -8.20
N LEU A 110 11.36 10.13 -7.92
CA LEU A 110 11.21 9.47 -6.64
C LEU A 110 11.84 8.08 -6.67
N ASP A 111 12.53 7.69 -5.58
CA ASP A 111 13.00 6.32 -5.43
C ASP A 111 11.80 5.34 -5.27
N PRO A 112 11.98 4.04 -5.57
CA PRO A 112 10.89 3.07 -5.52
C PRO A 112 10.23 2.92 -4.15
N PHE A 113 11.00 3.03 -3.07
CA PHE A 113 10.49 2.94 -1.70
C PHE A 113 9.59 4.15 -1.38
N ALA A 114 10.05 5.37 -1.68
CA ALA A 114 9.27 6.59 -1.51
C ALA A 114 7.96 6.54 -2.31
N ARG A 115 8.02 6.07 -3.57
CA ARG A 115 6.82 5.89 -4.40
C ARG A 115 5.82 4.93 -3.75
N GLY A 116 6.29 3.78 -3.27
CA GLY A 116 5.45 2.80 -2.59
C GLY A 116 4.78 3.37 -1.35
N LYS A 117 5.54 4.12 -0.54
CA LYS A 117 5.00 4.73 0.68
C LYS A 117 3.93 5.80 0.39
N ILE A 118 4.18 6.67 -0.60
CA ILE A 118 3.20 7.67 -1.02
C ILE A 118 1.97 7.02 -1.65
N ALA A 119 2.15 5.97 -2.46
CA ALA A 119 1.03 5.21 -3.02
C ALA A 119 0.15 4.59 -1.93
N ASN A 120 0.75 4.03 -0.88
CA ASN A 120 0.00 3.49 0.25
C ASN A 120 -0.76 4.58 1.02
N MET A 121 -0.17 5.77 1.21
CA MET A 121 -0.87 6.90 1.84
C MET A 121 -2.09 7.34 1.03
N HIS A 122 -1.97 7.45 -0.29
CA HIS A 122 -3.13 7.71 -1.16
C HIS A 122 -4.18 6.61 -1.06
N ALA A 123 -3.75 5.35 -0.99
CA ALA A 123 -4.66 4.22 -0.83
C ALA A 123 -5.40 4.23 0.52
N GLU A 124 -4.75 4.63 1.60
CA GLU A 124 -5.38 4.79 2.92
C GLU A 124 -6.43 5.90 2.92
N VAL A 125 -6.11 7.06 2.32
CA VAL A 125 -7.07 8.17 2.15
C VAL A 125 -8.22 7.74 1.24
N GLY A 126 -7.93 7.07 0.12
CA GLY A 126 -8.93 6.52 -0.78
C GLY A 126 -9.87 5.51 -0.10
N GLN A 127 -9.32 4.66 0.78
CA GLN A 127 -10.13 3.73 1.56
C GLN A 127 -11.06 4.47 2.53
N ALA A 128 -10.58 5.52 3.21
CA ALA A 128 -11.41 6.33 4.11
C ALA A 128 -12.56 7.01 3.35
N TYR A 129 -12.33 7.51 2.13
CA TYR A 129 -13.40 8.02 1.28
C TYR A 129 -14.39 6.94 0.86
N ALA A 130 -13.91 5.75 0.50
CA ALA A 130 -14.77 4.62 0.14
C ALA A 130 -15.66 4.20 1.33
N ASP A 131 -15.09 4.11 2.54
CA ASP A 131 -15.82 3.78 3.76
C ASP A 131 -16.87 4.83 4.12
N ALA A 132 -16.64 6.09 3.73
CA ALA A 132 -17.59 7.19 3.87
C ALA A 132 -18.65 7.25 2.74
N GLY A 133 -18.59 6.36 1.74
CA GLY A 133 -19.50 6.35 0.58
C GLY A 133 -19.16 7.39 -0.49
N LEU A 134 -18.00 8.05 -0.40
CA LEU A 134 -17.54 9.07 -1.34
C LEU A 134 -16.73 8.43 -2.47
N ALA A 135 -17.43 7.68 -3.34
CA ALA A 135 -16.79 6.84 -4.36
C ALA A 135 -15.92 7.63 -5.36
N VAL A 136 -16.32 8.84 -5.73
CA VAL A 136 -15.58 9.68 -6.69
C VAL A 136 -14.24 10.11 -6.10
N ASP A 137 -14.24 10.55 -4.84
CA ASP A 137 -13.01 10.97 -4.13
C ASP A 137 -12.10 9.76 -3.87
N ALA A 138 -12.70 8.61 -3.53
CA ALA A 138 -11.97 7.36 -3.38
C ALA A 138 -11.25 6.95 -4.67
N ILE A 139 -11.95 6.97 -5.81
CA ILE A 139 -11.37 6.68 -7.13
C ILE A 139 -10.18 7.61 -7.40
N ALA A 140 -10.35 8.92 -7.20
CA ALA A 140 -9.29 9.89 -7.45
C ALA A 140 -8.02 9.63 -6.62
N GLU A 141 -8.16 9.20 -5.37
CA GLU A 141 -7.01 8.86 -4.53
C GLU A 141 -6.38 7.53 -4.94
N PHE A 142 -7.16 6.50 -5.28
CA PHE A 142 -6.61 5.25 -5.78
C PHE A 142 -5.97 5.39 -7.17
N GLU A 143 -6.45 6.28 -8.04
CA GLU A 143 -5.78 6.61 -9.31
C GLU A 143 -4.38 7.18 -9.05
N LYS A 144 -4.24 8.16 -8.13
CA LYS A 144 -2.91 8.68 -7.72
C LYS A 144 -1.98 7.58 -7.18
N ALA A 145 -2.53 6.65 -6.40
CA ALA A 145 -1.77 5.53 -5.88
C ALA A 145 -1.28 4.59 -7.00
N THR A 146 -2.14 4.26 -7.97
CA THR A 146 -1.80 3.39 -9.09
C THR A 146 -0.89 4.06 -10.12
N ASP A 147 -0.94 5.38 -10.27
CA ASP A 147 0.02 6.15 -11.09
C ASP A 147 1.44 6.10 -10.52
N LEU A 148 1.56 6.15 -9.20
CA LEU A 148 2.84 6.02 -8.51
C LEU A 148 3.38 4.59 -8.58
N CYS A 149 2.53 3.60 -8.42
CA CYS A 149 2.87 2.18 -8.36
C CYS A 149 1.97 1.34 -9.28
N PRO A 150 2.16 1.39 -10.61
CA PRO A 150 1.29 0.72 -11.59
C PRO A 150 1.20 -0.81 -11.44
N HIS A 151 2.23 -1.42 -10.85
CA HIS A 151 2.34 -2.87 -10.70
C HIS A 151 1.79 -3.40 -9.35
N PHE A 152 1.20 -2.55 -8.51
CA PHE A 152 0.59 -2.99 -7.26
C PHE A 152 -0.79 -3.59 -7.54
N ALA A 153 -0.83 -4.93 -7.63
CA ALA A 153 -2.02 -5.67 -7.99
C ALA A 153 -3.19 -5.47 -7.02
N ASP A 154 -2.92 -5.26 -5.75
CA ASP A 154 -3.91 -4.96 -4.71
C ASP A 154 -4.57 -3.59 -4.91
N LEU A 155 -3.78 -2.54 -5.19
CA LEU A 155 -4.30 -1.20 -5.47
C LEU A 155 -5.15 -1.18 -6.74
N ARG A 156 -4.66 -1.83 -7.81
CA ARG A 156 -5.42 -2.01 -9.05
C ARG A 156 -6.74 -2.72 -8.81
N THR A 157 -6.74 -3.76 -7.98
CA THR A 157 -7.97 -4.51 -7.67
C THR A 157 -8.96 -3.68 -6.87
N LYS A 158 -8.51 -2.89 -5.91
CA LYS A 158 -9.36 -1.96 -5.16
C LYS A 158 -9.99 -0.90 -6.08
N LEU A 159 -9.18 -0.29 -6.94
CA LEU A 159 -9.66 0.69 -7.91
C LEU A 159 -10.68 0.09 -8.88
N GLY A 160 -10.43 -1.13 -9.40
CA GLY A 160 -11.40 -1.86 -10.19
C GLY A 160 -12.71 -2.13 -9.44
N THR A 161 -12.64 -2.41 -8.14
CA THR A 161 -13.84 -2.61 -7.31
C THR A 161 -14.66 -1.33 -7.19
N LEU A 162 -14.02 -0.19 -6.97
CA LEU A 162 -14.69 1.11 -6.92
C LEU A 162 -15.37 1.45 -8.26
N PHE A 163 -14.69 1.23 -9.40
CA PHE A 163 -15.33 1.42 -10.71
C PHE A 163 -16.54 0.50 -10.91
N ARG A 164 -16.47 -0.76 -10.47
CA ARG A 164 -17.62 -1.67 -10.52
C ARG A 164 -18.77 -1.19 -9.64
N GLU A 165 -18.51 -0.66 -8.45
CA GLU A 165 -19.53 -0.11 -7.54
C GLU A 165 -20.27 1.09 -8.13
N VAL A 166 -19.60 1.89 -8.94
CA VAL A 166 -20.24 2.97 -9.71
C VAL A 166 -20.77 2.51 -11.09
N ASN A 167 -20.84 1.19 -11.32
CA ASN A 167 -21.29 0.54 -12.55
C ASN A 167 -20.45 0.83 -13.80
N ASP A 168 -19.23 1.30 -13.64
CA ASP A 168 -18.26 1.45 -14.72
C ASP A 168 -17.50 0.14 -14.94
N TYR A 169 -18.21 -0.84 -15.50
CA TYR A 169 -17.68 -2.17 -15.73
C TYR A 169 -16.47 -2.20 -16.69
N PRO A 170 -16.42 -1.38 -17.77
CA PRO A 170 -15.26 -1.34 -18.65
C PRO A 170 -13.97 -0.96 -17.92
N ARG A 171 -13.98 0.13 -17.13
CA ARG A 171 -12.80 0.52 -16.35
C ARG A 171 -12.49 -0.48 -15.23
N ALA A 172 -13.51 -1.03 -14.59
CA ALA A 172 -13.30 -2.09 -13.60
C ALA A 172 -12.54 -3.29 -14.20
N ARG A 173 -12.95 -3.76 -15.38
CA ARG A 173 -12.30 -4.83 -16.14
C ARG A 173 -10.84 -4.50 -16.41
N GLU A 174 -10.55 -3.31 -16.98
CA GLU A 174 -9.20 -2.86 -17.29
C GLU A 174 -8.26 -2.95 -16.07
N HIS A 175 -8.72 -2.48 -14.92
CA HIS A 175 -7.93 -2.50 -13.69
C HIS A 175 -7.71 -3.92 -13.14
N TYR A 176 -8.69 -4.82 -13.23
CA TYR A 176 -8.48 -6.21 -12.83
C TYR A 176 -7.54 -6.96 -13.78
N GLU A 177 -7.63 -6.74 -15.09
CA GLU A 177 -6.74 -7.30 -16.08
C GLU A 177 -5.29 -6.82 -15.85
N ALA A 178 -5.08 -5.52 -15.59
CA ALA A 178 -3.77 -4.97 -15.24
C ALA A 178 -3.23 -5.53 -13.90
N ALA A 179 -4.09 -5.82 -12.93
CA ALA A 179 -3.69 -6.48 -11.68
C ALA A 179 -3.21 -7.92 -11.93
N ILE A 180 -3.90 -8.65 -12.81
CA ILE A 180 -3.55 -10.03 -13.20
C ILE A 180 -2.28 -10.05 -14.04
N GLU A 181 -2.08 -9.07 -14.93
CA GLU A 181 -0.84 -8.94 -15.69
C GLU A 181 0.37 -8.70 -14.76
N ALA A 182 0.22 -7.79 -13.79
CA ALA A 182 1.26 -7.53 -12.79
C ALA A 182 1.55 -8.74 -11.89
N ARG A 183 0.53 -9.54 -11.58
CA ARG A 183 0.62 -10.72 -10.70
C ARG A 183 -0.31 -11.84 -11.17
N PRO A 184 0.14 -12.73 -12.06
CA PRO A 184 -0.71 -13.75 -12.68
C PRO A 184 -1.42 -14.71 -11.69
N THR A 185 -0.86 -14.91 -10.50
CA THR A 185 -1.44 -15.75 -9.44
C THR A 185 -2.31 -14.99 -8.45
N TYR A 186 -2.65 -13.72 -8.73
CA TYR A 186 -3.41 -12.90 -7.79
C TYR A 186 -4.90 -13.21 -7.86
N VAL A 187 -5.33 -14.16 -7.06
CA VAL A 187 -6.70 -14.69 -6.99
C VAL A 187 -7.76 -13.63 -6.77
N PRO A 188 -7.60 -12.60 -5.88
CA PRO A 188 -8.63 -11.59 -5.67
C PRO A 188 -9.05 -10.86 -6.95
N ALA A 189 -8.10 -10.48 -7.81
CA ALA A 189 -8.41 -9.81 -9.07
C ALA A 189 -9.20 -10.71 -10.03
N ARG A 190 -8.81 -12.00 -10.15
CA ARG A 190 -9.52 -12.96 -11.02
C ARG A 190 -10.95 -13.20 -10.58
N ILE A 191 -11.19 -13.31 -9.27
CA ILE A 191 -12.56 -13.45 -8.73
C ILE A 191 -13.40 -12.24 -9.12
N GLN A 192 -12.88 -11.03 -8.89
CA GLN A 192 -13.61 -9.79 -9.18
C GLN A 192 -13.81 -9.55 -10.68
N LEU A 193 -12.80 -9.92 -11.50
CA LEU A 193 -12.93 -9.88 -12.96
C LEU A 193 -14.07 -10.79 -13.42
N GLY A 194 -14.13 -12.03 -12.92
CA GLY A 194 -15.21 -12.97 -13.27
C GLY A 194 -16.59 -12.39 -12.88
N VAL A 195 -16.74 -11.78 -11.71
CA VAL A 195 -17.99 -11.13 -11.30
C VAL A 195 -18.35 -9.96 -12.25
N THR A 196 -17.36 -9.17 -12.64
CA THR A 196 -17.56 -8.04 -13.55
C THR A 196 -17.96 -8.51 -14.95
N LEU A 197 -17.28 -9.52 -15.49
CA LEU A 197 -17.61 -10.13 -16.77
C LEU A 197 -19.02 -10.72 -16.79
N LEU A 198 -19.43 -11.38 -15.68
CA LEU A 198 -20.80 -11.86 -15.54
C LEU A 198 -21.82 -10.70 -15.58
N SER A 199 -21.53 -9.58 -14.91
CA SER A 199 -22.39 -8.37 -14.94
C SER A 199 -22.48 -7.76 -16.35
N MET A 200 -21.44 -7.94 -17.18
CA MET A 200 -21.41 -7.55 -18.59
C MET A 200 -22.09 -8.55 -19.53
N GLY A 201 -22.54 -9.71 -19.02
CA GLY A 201 -23.13 -10.80 -19.82
C GLY A 201 -22.11 -11.71 -20.49
N GLU A 202 -20.82 -11.55 -20.23
CA GLU A 202 -19.72 -12.35 -20.78
C GLU A 202 -19.51 -13.64 -19.97
N ILE A 203 -20.54 -14.52 -19.99
CA ILE A 203 -20.62 -15.69 -19.09
C ILE A 203 -19.43 -16.63 -19.26
N ALA A 204 -19.05 -16.96 -20.50
CA ALA A 204 -17.95 -17.86 -20.78
C ALA A 204 -16.60 -17.31 -20.29
N ALA A 205 -16.36 -16.02 -20.44
CA ALA A 205 -15.16 -15.37 -19.95
C ALA A 205 -15.13 -15.34 -18.40
N ALA A 206 -16.28 -15.13 -17.75
CA ALA A 206 -16.39 -15.21 -16.30
C ALA A 206 -16.04 -16.60 -15.77
N GLU A 207 -16.60 -17.65 -16.40
CA GLU A 207 -16.32 -19.05 -16.08
C GLU A 207 -14.84 -19.38 -16.21
N GLU A 208 -14.20 -18.93 -17.29
CA GLU A 208 -12.75 -19.09 -17.49
C GLU A 208 -11.93 -18.50 -16.34
N GLN A 209 -12.27 -17.27 -15.89
CA GLN A 209 -11.54 -16.65 -14.79
C GLN A 209 -11.67 -17.44 -13.48
N TRP A 210 -12.85 -17.96 -13.16
CA TRP A 210 -13.04 -18.75 -11.94
C TRP A 210 -12.42 -20.15 -12.06
N ASN A 211 -12.37 -20.76 -13.24
CA ASN A 211 -11.61 -22.00 -13.46
C ASN A 211 -10.11 -21.78 -13.25
N LYS A 212 -9.54 -20.66 -13.72
CA LYS A 212 -8.14 -20.29 -13.43
C LYS A 212 -7.89 -20.09 -11.92
N VAL A 213 -8.89 -19.62 -11.16
CA VAL A 213 -8.77 -19.56 -9.70
C VAL A 213 -8.69 -20.97 -9.10
N ILE A 214 -9.50 -21.93 -9.59
CA ILE A 214 -9.44 -23.31 -9.11
C ILE A 214 -8.11 -24.00 -9.46
N GLU A 215 -7.49 -23.64 -10.58
CA GLU A 215 -6.13 -24.12 -10.93
C GLU A 215 -5.07 -23.61 -9.95
N ILE A 216 -5.20 -22.37 -9.47
CA ILE A 216 -4.25 -21.74 -8.52
C ILE A 216 -4.55 -22.20 -7.09
N GLU A 217 -5.82 -22.21 -6.71
CA GLU A 217 -6.34 -22.56 -5.37
C GLU A 217 -7.49 -23.57 -5.50
N PRO A 218 -7.20 -24.87 -5.54
CA PRO A 218 -8.23 -25.91 -5.74
C PRO A 218 -9.37 -25.86 -4.72
N ASP A 219 -9.14 -25.35 -3.52
CA ASP A 219 -10.14 -25.25 -2.44
C ASP A 219 -10.80 -23.88 -2.29
N ASN A 220 -10.63 -22.99 -3.27
CA ASN A 220 -11.23 -21.66 -3.21
C ASN A 220 -12.78 -21.74 -3.23
N SER A 221 -13.39 -21.46 -2.11
CA SER A 221 -14.84 -21.57 -1.89
C SER A 221 -15.65 -20.60 -2.74
N ARG A 222 -15.12 -19.39 -3.00
CA ARG A 222 -15.81 -18.37 -3.80
C ARG A 222 -15.88 -18.78 -5.27
N ALA A 223 -14.77 -19.23 -5.85
CA ALA A 223 -14.76 -19.71 -7.24
C ALA A 223 -15.69 -20.91 -7.41
N LYS A 224 -15.64 -21.91 -6.51
CA LYS A 224 -16.56 -23.06 -6.52
C LYS A 224 -18.02 -22.61 -6.44
N MET A 225 -18.34 -21.62 -5.62
CA MET A 225 -19.70 -21.07 -5.50
C MET A 225 -20.18 -20.46 -6.82
N TYR A 226 -19.38 -19.61 -7.45
CA TYR A 226 -19.75 -18.95 -8.73
C TYR A 226 -19.91 -19.96 -9.85
N LEU A 227 -19.00 -20.95 -9.97
CA LEU A 227 -19.10 -22.01 -10.98
C LEU A 227 -20.38 -22.85 -10.81
N ARG A 228 -20.74 -23.21 -9.57
CA ARG A 228 -22.01 -23.93 -9.29
C ARG A 228 -23.23 -23.09 -9.64
N MET A 229 -23.19 -21.79 -9.37
CA MET A 229 -24.27 -20.86 -9.72
C MET A 229 -24.49 -20.84 -11.25
N LEU A 230 -23.41 -20.74 -12.05
CA LEU A 230 -23.50 -20.80 -13.51
C LEU A 230 -24.08 -22.12 -14.01
N ALA A 231 -23.57 -23.23 -13.50
CA ALA A 231 -24.08 -24.58 -13.89
C ALA A 231 -25.58 -24.74 -13.59
N SER A 232 -26.05 -24.20 -12.46
CA SER A 232 -27.47 -24.24 -12.09
C SER A 232 -28.36 -23.38 -13.02
N GLN A 233 -27.84 -22.28 -13.56
CA GLN A 233 -28.57 -21.43 -14.50
C GLN A 233 -28.61 -22.07 -15.90
N GLN A 234 -27.54 -22.68 -16.34
CA GLN A 234 -27.48 -23.37 -17.65
C GLN A 234 -28.36 -24.64 -17.66
N GLY A 235 -28.43 -25.37 -16.54
CA GLY A 235 -29.30 -26.55 -16.41
C GLY A 235 -30.81 -26.24 -16.40
N LYS A 236 -31.19 -24.99 -16.09
CA LYS A 236 -32.60 -24.53 -16.15
C LYS A 236 -33.02 -24.03 -17.54
N SER A 237 -32.08 -23.79 -18.45
CA SER A 237 -32.34 -23.33 -19.81
C SER A 237 -32.44 -24.48 -20.84
N ALA A 238 -32.30 -25.74 -20.43
CA ALA A 238 -32.57 -26.87 -21.30
C ALA A 238 -34.08 -26.98 -21.50
N PRO A 239 -34.59 -27.01 -22.77
CA PRO A 239 -36.02 -27.24 -23.03
C PRO A 239 -36.40 -28.64 -22.51
N PRO A 240 -37.65 -28.84 -22.03
CA PRO A 240 -38.10 -30.17 -21.61
C PRO A 240 -37.95 -31.13 -22.79
N PRO A 241 -37.56 -32.39 -22.56
CA PRO A 241 -37.48 -33.38 -23.60
C PRO A 241 -38.87 -33.58 -24.22
N VAL A 242 -38.93 -33.48 -25.56
CA VAL A 242 -40.15 -33.69 -26.37
C VAL A 242 -40.51 -35.18 -26.34
#